data_cda2a57c806176b1acb4b1fa1e9d0b34
#
_entry.id   cda2a57c806176b1acb4b1fa1e9d0b34
#
_cell.length_a   1.000
_cell.length_b   1.000
_cell.length_c   1.000
_cell.angle_alpha   90.00
_cell.angle_beta   90.00
_cell.angle_gamma   90.00
#
_symmetry.space_group_name_H-M   'P 1'
#
loop_
_entity.id
_entity.type
_entity.pdbx_description
1 polymer ?
#
loop_
_entity_poly.entity_id
_entity_poly.type
_entity_poly.pdbx_seq_one_letter_code
_entity_poly.pdbx_strand_id
1 'polypeptide(L)'
;MIEDAEKMDENKKKDTLKRMGEMADLNAIRQIKECLLKNEKGDIKGTVQNYMMIFRDDPLIQGCLRYNRLSERVDISRKLWWDEDWEILTDNAIDQFYLYFEVYYGLGNEKNLYKALQIEAANRAYHPICEYLETLKWDGEERIRYVLKKYMGADDSDYVYEVLKHFMMEALLRVFYPGIKADEMLCLVGQQGAGKSTFFRFLSLKDNWFSDDLRDLGDKKVFESIRGHWIIEMSEMIAAI
;
A
#
# COMPACT_ATOMS: atom_id res chain seq x y z
N MET A 1 17.84 19.66 -27.64
CA MET A 1 17.67 19.18 -26.25
C MET A 1 16.38 19.68 -25.59
N ILE A 2 16.12 21.02 -25.51
CA ILE A 2 14.86 21.55 -24.92
C ILE A 2 13.68 21.26 -25.85
N GLU A 3 13.80 21.49 -27.14
CA GLU A 3 12.78 21.20 -28.16
C GLU A 3 12.44 19.70 -28.31
N ASP A 4 13.39 18.84 -28.08
CA ASP A 4 13.17 17.39 -28.12
C ASP A 4 12.45 16.91 -26.85
N ALA A 5 12.71 17.53 -25.70
CA ALA A 5 12.01 17.26 -24.44
C ALA A 5 10.55 17.74 -24.50
N GLU A 6 10.28 18.93 -25.05
CA GLU A 6 8.92 19.45 -25.24
C GLU A 6 8.09 18.59 -26.21
N LYS A 7 8.68 18.13 -27.32
CA LYS A 7 8.03 17.20 -28.25
C LYS A 7 7.76 15.83 -27.68
N MET A 8 8.65 15.33 -26.80
CA MET A 8 8.46 14.07 -26.07
C MET A 8 7.31 14.18 -25.08
N ASP A 9 7.16 15.31 -24.40
CA ASP A 9 6.08 15.58 -23.46
C ASP A 9 4.72 15.70 -24.17
N GLU A 10 4.66 16.40 -25.30
CA GLU A 10 3.44 16.49 -26.13
C GLU A 10 3.01 15.12 -26.69
N ASN A 11 3.92 14.27 -27.10
CA ASN A 11 3.60 12.92 -27.58
C ASN A 11 3.09 12.01 -26.47
N LYS A 12 3.70 12.07 -25.28
CA LYS A 12 3.22 11.36 -24.08
C LYS A 12 1.79 11.80 -23.72
N LYS A 13 1.53 13.11 -23.74
CA LYS A 13 0.22 13.68 -23.43
C LYS A 13 -0.85 13.23 -24.44
N LYS A 14 -0.53 13.20 -25.74
CA LYS A 14 -1.46 12.71 -26.78
C LYS A 14 -1.76 11.20 -26.61
N ASP A 15 -0.76 10.41 -26.28
CA ASP A 15 -0.93 8.97 -26.08
C ASP A 15 -1.76 8.67 -24.83
N THR A 16 -1.52 9.39 -23.74
CA THR A 16 -2.32 9.31 -22.51
C THR A 16 -3.80 9.65 -22.78
N LEU A 17 -4.08 10.74 -23.49
CA LEU A 17 -5.46 11.13 -23.85
C LEU A 17 -6.13 10.09 -24.75
N LYS A 18 -5.40 9.49 -25.67
CA LYS A 18 -5.90 8.42 -26.54
C LYS A 18 -6.31 7.19 -25.72
N ARG A 19 -5.43 6.69 -24.85
CA ARG A 19 -5.72 5.53 -24.00
C ARG A 19 -6.88 5.80 -23.05
N MET A 20 -6.91 6.97 -22.44
CA MET A 20 -8.00 7.39 -21.59
C MET A 20 -9.34 7.36 -22.35
N GLY A 21 -9.33 7.81 -23.63
CA GLY A 21 -10.51 7.75 -24.51
C GLY A 21 -10.92 6.33 -24.90
N GLU A 22 -9.96 5.42 -25.10
CA GLU A 22 -10.23 4.02 -25.41
C GLU A 22 -10.82 3.24 -24.20
N MET A 23 -10.49 3.66 -22.99
CA MET A 23 -10.95 3.01 -21.75
C MET A 23 -12.24 3.60 -21.17
N ALA A 24 -12.54 4.86 -21.48
CA ALA A 24 -13.68 5.58 -20.92
C ALA A 24 -15.02 5.10 -21.50
N ASP A 25 -15.99 4.79 -20.63
CA ASP A 25 -17.36 4.50 -21.03
C ASP A 25 -18.18 5.81 -21.15
N LEU A 26 -18.28 6.33 -22.38
CA LEU A 26 -18.99 7.59 -22.66
C LEU A 26 -20.50 7.53 -22.33
N ASN A 27 -21.11 6.35 -22.38
CA ASN A 27 -22.52 6.20 -22.01
C ASN A 27 -22.71 6.29 -20.50
N ALA A 28 -21.87 5.59 -19.74
CA ALA A 28 -21.86 5.70 -18.29
C ALA A 28 -21.58 7.14 -17.83
N ILE A 29 -20.57 7.78 -18.41
CA ILE A 29 -20.22 9.19 -18.12
C ILE A 29 -21.42 10.12 -18.36
N ARG A 30 -22.16 9.95 -19.46
CA ARG A 30 -23.35 10.75 -19.74
C ARG A 30 -24.42 10.58 -18.67
N GLN A 31 -24.71 9.34 -18.29
CA GLN A 31 -25.70 9.04 -17.25
C GLN A 31 -25.29 9.61 -15.89
N ILE A 32 -24.00 9.49 -15.53
CA ILE A 32 -23.48 10.05 -14.29
C ILE A 32 -23.63 11.58 -14.27
N LYS A 33 -23.31 12.27 -15.39
CA LYS A 33 -23.47 13.73 -15.50
C LYS A 33 -24.88 14.22 -15.26
N GLU A 34 -25.90 13.42 -15.57
CA GLU A 34 -27.29 13.78 -15.30
C GLU A 34 -27.61 13.78 -13.80
N CYS A 35 -26.93 12.95 -13.01
CA CYS A 35 -27.13 12.83 -11.57
C CYS A 35 -26.30 13.82 -10.74
N LEU A 36 -25.30 14.49 -11.34
CA LEU A 36 -24.42 15.40 -10.61
C LEU A 36 -25.09 16.72 -10.27
N LEU A 37 -24.69 17.31 -9.14
CA LEU A 37 -25.14 18.62 -8.71
C LEU A 37 -24.66 19.70 -9.68
N LYS A 38 -25.59 20.53 -10.16
CA LYS A 38 -25.36 21.62 -11.11
C LYS A 38 -25.63 22.97 -10.46
N ASN A 39 -25.01 24.00 -11.02
CA ASN A 39 -25.32 25.40 -10.68
C ASN A 39 -26.59 25.87 -11.42
N GLU A 40 -27.00 27.12 -11.19
CA GLU A 40 -28.15 27.73 -11.87
C GLU A 40 -27.99 27.86 -13.38
N LYS A 41 -26.74 27.84 -13.90
CA LYS A 41 -26.41 27.87 -15.31
C LYS A 41 -26.36 26.49 -15.98
N GLY A 42 -26.53 25.42 -15.19
CA GLY A 42 -26.45 24.04 -15.67
C GLY A 42 -25.05 23.41 -15.66
N ASP A 43 -24.02 24.14 -15.20
CA ASP A 43 -22.65 23.59 -15.12
C ASP A 43 -22.52 22.68 -13.88
N ILE A 44 -21.74 21.62 -14.00
CA ILE A 44 -21.46 20.69 -12.91
C ILE A 44 -20.62 21.39 -11.84
N LYS A 45 -21.06 21.33 -10.59
CA LYS A 45 -20.33 21.92 -9.46
C LYS A 45 -19.10 21.07 -9.09
N GLY A 46 -17.94 21.70 -8.92
CA GLY A 46 -16.71 21.06 -8.44
C GLY A 46 -16.74 20.78 -6.93
N THR A 47 -17.79 20.13 -6.41
CA THR A 47 -17.96 19.80 -5.00
C THR A 47 -17.38 18.42 -4.69
N VAL A 48 -16.93 18.19 -3.45
CA VAL A 48 -16.47 16.86 -3.00
C VAL A 48 -17.54 15.79 -3.26
N GLN A 49 -18.81 16.12 -3.06
CA GLN A 49 -19.93 15.21 -3.30
C GLN A 49 -19.99 14.73 -4.76
N ASN A 50 -19.82 15.61 -5.74
CA ASN A 50 -19.81 15.22 -7.15
C ASN A 50 -18.61 14.35 -7.49
N TYR A 51 -17.41 14.69 -6.99
CA TYR A 51 -16.24 13.81 -7.16
C TYR A 51 -16.47 12.43 -6.57
N MET A 52 -17.05 12.33 -5.36
CA MET A 52 -17.38 11.05 -4.72
C MET A 52 -18.41 10.25 -5.51
N MET A 53 -19.44 10.89 -6.07
CA MET A 53 -20.42 10.20 -6.93
C MET A 53 -19.74 9.61 -8.17
N ILE A 54 -18.84 10.37 -8.80
CA ILE A 54 -18.10 9.89 -9.98
C ILE A 54 -17.22 8.69 -9.60
N PHE A 55 -16.45 8.75 -8.49
CA PHE A 55 -15.64 7.62 -8.03
C PHE A 55 -16.47 6.37 -7.71
N ARG A 56 -17.72 6.54 -7.27
CA ARG A 56 -18.61 5.44 -6.97
C ARG A 56 -19.22 4.80 -8.22
N ASP A 57 -19.58 5.62 -9.23
CA ASP A 57 -20.47 5.23 -10.31
C ASP A 57 -19.76 5.07 -11.66
N ASP A 58 -18.57 5.66 -11.85
CA ASP A 58 -17.81 5.56 -13.11
C ASP A 58 -17.06 4.23 -13.18
N PRO A 59 -17.39 3.33 -14.13
CA PRO A 59 -16.81 1.99 -14.23
C PRO A 59 -15.29 1.98 -14.38
N LEU A 60 -14.69 3.03 -14.97
CA LEU A 60 -13.25 3.11 -15.17
C LEU A 60 -12.49 3.33 -13.88
N ILE A 61 -13.01 4.15 -12.97
CA ILE A 61 -12.32 4.52 -11.74
C ILE A 61 -12.95 3.99 -10.46
N GLN A 62 -14.13 3.38 -10.57
CA GLN A 62 -14.84 2.80 -9.43
C GLN A 62 -13.96 1.78 -8.70
N GLY A 63 -13.75 2.00 -7.41
CA GLY A 63 -13.02 1.07 -6.54
C GLY A 63 -11.53 0.93 -6.83
N CYS A 64 -10.94 1.82 -7.65
CA CYS A 64 -9.51 1.77 -7.96
C CYS A 64 -8.61 2.21 -6.80
N LEU A 65 -9.15 2.90 -5.80
CA LEU A 65 -8.39 3.43 -4.66
C LEU A 65 -8.69 2.65 -3.38
N ARG A 66 -7.64 2.31 -2.64
CA ARG A 66 -7.72 1.65 -1.34
C ARG A 66 -6.70 2.23 -0.37
N TYR A 67 -7.11 2.52 0.87
CA TYR A 67 -6.18 2.95 1.91
C TYR A 67 -5.50 1.75 2.55
N ASN A 68 -4.18 1.67 2.40
CA ASN A 68 -3.35 0.62 2.97
C ASN A 68 -2.97 0.99 4.41
N ARG A 69 -3.50 0.25 5.39
CA ARG A 69 -3.26 0.50 6.82
C ARG A 69 -1.85 0.15 7.28
N LEU A 70 -1.13 -0.69 6.55
CA LEU A 70 0.26 -1.04 6.88
C LEU A 70 1.22 0.07 6.49
N SER A 71 1.09 0.59 5.27
CA SER A 71 1.96 1.66 4.74
C SER A 71 1.42 3.07 5.02
N GLU A 72 0.17 3.19 5.50
CA GLU A 72 -0.55 4.47 5.67
C GLU A 72 -0.60 5.32 4.41
N ARG A 73 -0.72 4.67 3.26
CA ARG A 73 -0.77 5.29 1.94
C ARG A 73 -2.02 4.84 1.19
N VAL A 74 -2.33 5.55 0.12
CA VAL A 74 -3.39 5.15 -0.81
C VAL A 74 -2.77 4.31 -1.92
N ASP A 75 -3.29 3.11 -2.11
CA ASP A 75 -2.89 2.21 -3.18
C ASP A 75 -3.88 2.28 -4.34
N ILE A 76 -3.36 2.08 -5.56
CA ILE A 76 -4.13 1.93 -6.79
C ILE A 76 -4.26 0.44 -7.08
N SER A 77 -5.48 -0.07 -6.99
CA SER A 77 -5.75 -1.52 -6.98
C SER A 77 -5.81 -2.17 -8.36
N ARG A 78 -5.72 -1.39 -9.44
CA ARG A 78 -5.76 -1.87 -10.83
C ARG A 78 -5.06 -0.92 -11.79
N LYS A 79 -4.67 -1.44 -12.97
CA LYS A 79 -4.12 -0.64 -14.07
C LYS A 79 -5.18 0.32 -14.62
N LEU A 80 -4.80 1.57 -14.81
CA LEU A 80 -5.59 2.62 -15.41
C LEU A 80 -4.97 3.02 -16.77
N TRP A 81 -5.28 4.23 -17.29
CA TRP A 81 -4.89 4.66 -18.65
C TRP A 81 -3.43 5.13 -18.79
N TRP A 82 -2.71 5.33 -17.69
CA TRP A 82 -1.30 5.69 -17.74
C TRP A 82 -0.38 4.46 -17.89
N ASP A 83 0.86 4.69 -18.32
CA ASP A 83 1.81 3.62 -18.64
C ASP A 83 2.56 3.06 -17.44
N GLU A 84 2.78 3.90 -16.43
CA GLU A 84 3.52 3.54 -15.26
C GLU A 84 2.68 2.60 -14.38
N ASP A 85 3.30 1.53 -13.89
CA ASP A 85 2.68 0.64 -12.90
C ASP A 85 2.76 1.29 -11.51
N TRP A 86 1.94 2.33 -11.30
CA TRP A 86 1.82 2.97 -10.00
C TRP A 86 0.88 2.17 -9.09
N GLU A 87 1.48 1.43 -8.17
CA GLU A 87 0.72 0.74 -7.13
C GLU A 87 0.30 1.70 -6.00
N ILE A 88 0.97 2.85 -5.90
CA ILE A 88 0.73 3.88 -4.87
C ILE A 88 0.26 5.16 -5.54
N LEU A 89 -0.70 5.84 -4.91
CA LEU A 89 -1.17 7.15 -5.37
C LEU A 89 -0.07 8.20 -5.18
N THR A 90 0.61 8.52 -6.29
CA THR A 90 1.65 9.57 -6.37
C THR A 90 1.03 10.88 -6.84
N ASP A 91 1.78 12.00 -6.74
CA ASP A 91 1.34 13.30 -7.27
C ASP A 91 1.04 13.20 -8.77
N ASN A 92 1.88 12.49 -9.54
CA ASN A 92 1.62 12.24 -10.96
C ASN A 92 0.31 11.48 -11.21
N ALA A 93 -0.03 10.51 -10.35
CA ALA A 93 -1.30 9.79 -10.45
C ALA A 93 -2.49 10.72 -10.14
N ILE A 94 -2.34 11.64 -9.19
CA ILE A 94 -3.36 12.66 -8.87
C ILE A 94 -3.58 13.57 -10.07
N ASP A 95 -2.52 14.00 -10.75
CA ASP A 95 -2.60 14.82 -11.98
C ASP A 95 -3.34 14.07 -13.09
N GLN A 96 -3.15 12.75 -13.22
CA GLN A 96 -3.90 11.93 -14.18
C GLN A 96 -5.40 11.87 -13.85
N PHE A 97 -5.76 11.73 -12.57
CA PHE A 97 -7.16 11.84 -12.16
C PHE A 97 -7.71 13.24 -12.43
N TYR A 98 -6.95 14.30 -12.14
CA TYR A 98 -7.35 15.66 -12.42
C TYR A 98 -7.67 15.85 -13.90
N LEU A 99 -6.77 15.42 -14.81
CA LEU A 99 -6.98 15.46 -16.25
C LEU A 99 -8.25 14.69 -16.67
N TYR A 100 -8.49 13.51 -16.10
CA TYR A 100 -9.69 12.73 -16.39
C TYR A 100 -10.97 13.47 -16.01
N PHE A 101 -11.01 14.04 -14.81
CA PHE A 101 -12.16 14.80 -14.33
C PHE A 101 -12.40 16.08 -15.13
N GLU A 102 -11.33 16.76 -15.54
CA GLU A 102 -11.42 17.95 -16.40
C GLU A 102 -12.00 17.60 -17.78
N VAL A 103 -11.43 16.61 -18.46
CA VAL A 103 -11.81 16.23 -19.83
C VAL A 103 -13.23 15.67 -19.87
N TYR A 104 -13.57 14.74 -18.98
CA TYR A 104 -14.84 14.04 -19.08
C TYR A 104 -15.97 14.67 -18.28
N TYR A 105 -15.70 15.38 -17.21
CA TYR A 105 -16.72 15.95 -16.33
C TYR A 105 -16.73 17.47 -16.27
N GLY A 106 -15.70 18.14 -16.82
CA GLY A 106 -15.55 19.60 -16.73
C GLY A 106 -15.26 20.07 -15.30
N LEU A 107 -14.60 19.24 -14.50
CA LEU A 107 -14.31 19.50 -13.09
C LEU A 107 -12.82 19.80 -12.89
N GLY A 108 -12.48 21.03 -12.46
CA GLY A 108 -11.12 21.51 -12.26
C GLY A 108 -10.81 21.96 -10.82
N ASN A 109 -11.48 21.45 -9.79
CA ASN A 109 -11.19 21.81 -8.41
C ASN A 109 -10.28 20.75 -7.74
N GLU A 110 -8.98 20.95 -7.85
CA GLU A 110 -7.93 20.09 -7.33
C GLU A 110 -8.09 19.78 -5.82
N LYS A 111 -8.36 20.81 -5.01
CA LYS A 111 -8.53 20.65 -3.56
C LYS A 111 -9.70 19.72 -3.21
N ASN A 112 -10.81 19.80 -3.93
CA ASN A 112 -11.96 18.96 -3.70
C ASN A 112 -11.77 17.56 -4.29
N LEU A 113 -11.06 17.44 -5.41
CA LEU A 113 -10.60 16.15 -5.94
C LEU A 113 -9.74 15.42 -4.92
N TYR A 114 -8.70 16.07 -4.39
CA TYR A 114 -7.82 15.46 -3.39
C TYR A 114 -8.59 14.96 -2.15
N LYS A 115 -9.54 15.75 -1.64
CA LYS A 115 -10.41 15.31 -0.54
C LYS A 115 -11.24 14.09 -0.90
N ALA A 116 -11.79 14.04 -2.10
CA ALA A 116 -12.60 12.93 -2.56
C ALA A 116 -11.76 11.65 -2.72
N LEU A 117 -10.55 11.75 -3.27
CA LEU A 117 -9.58 10.65 -3.35
C LEU A 117 -9.29 10.04 -1.97
N GLN A 118 -9.01 10.88 -0.98
CA GLN A 118 -8.74 10.43 0.39
C GLN A 118 -9.96 9.75 1.03
N ILE A 119 -11.15 10.32 0.86
CA ILE A 119 -12.39 9.74 1.43
C ILE A 119 -12.70 8.41 0.75
N GLU A 120 -12.60 8.33 -0.59
CA GLU A 120 -12.87 7.10 -1.33
C GLU A 120 -11.90 5.98 -0.94
N ALA A 121 -10.61 6.29 -0.83
CA ALA A 121 -9.62 5.35 -0.37
C ALA A 121 -9.90 4.87 1.07
N ALA A 122 -10.26 5.79 1.97
CA ALA A 122 -10.58 5.45 3.37
C ALA A 122 -11.81 4.54 3.49
N ASN A 123 -12.84 4.74 2.65
CA ASN A 123 -14.02 3.87 2.59
C ASN A 123 -13.68 2.42 2.20
N ARG A 124 -12.54 2.22 1.55
CA ARG A 124 -12.01 0.92 1.09
C ARG A 124 -10.69 0.57 1.76
N ALA A 125 -10.52 1.00 3.02
CA ALA A 125 -9.32 0.71 3.79
C ALA A 125 -9.14 -0.81 3.97
N TYR A 126 -7.88 -1.25 3.88
CA TYR A 126 -7.52 -2.66 4.02
C TYR A 126 -6.17 -2.80 4.72
N HIS A 127 -5.88 -4.01 5.20
CA HIS A 127 -4.57 -4.36 5.73
C HIS A 127 -4.02 -5.53 4.92
N PRO A 128 -2.93 -5.35 4.13
CA PRO A 128 -2.48 -6.36 3.17
C PRO A 128 -2.08 -7.68 3.81
N ILE A 129 -1.54 -7.65 5.03
CA ILE A 129 -1.16 -8.85 5.77
C ILE A 129 -2.40 -9.57 6.30
N CYS A 130 -3.40 -8.85 6.85
CA CYS A 130 -4.66 -9.46 7.27
C CYS A 130 -5.34 -10.19 6.11
N GLU A 131 -5.51 -9.49 4.97
CA GLU A 131 -6.12 -10.10 3.79
C GLU A 131 -5.38 -11.37 3.34
N TYR A 132 -4.05 -11.35 3.37
CA TYR A 132 -3.26 -12.54 3.05
C TYR A 132 -3.48 -13.66 4.07
N LEU A 133 -3.35 -13.37 5.37
CA LEU A 133 -3.48 -14.36 6.43
C LEU A 133 -4.87 -15.01 6.48
N GLU A 134 -5.93 -14.25 6.21
CA GLU A 134 -7.32 -14.73 6.15
C GLU A 134 -7.56 -15.72 4.99
N THR A 135 -6.71 -15.71 3.96
CA THR A 135 -6.79 -16.72 2.88
C THR A 135 -6.20 -18.07 3.26
N LEU A 136 -5.36 -18.11 4.32
CA LEU A 136 -4.65 -19.31 4.71
C LEU A 136 -5.58 -20.30 5.40
N LYS A 137 -5.32 -21.59 5.15
CA LYS A 137 -5.95 -22.70 5.86
C LYS A 137 -4.85 -23.58 6.44
N TRP A 138 -4.98 -23.89 7.72
CA TRP A 138 -4.05 -24.80 8.35
C TRP A 138 -4.20 -26.22 7.77
N ASP A 139 -3.09 -26.82 7.41
CA ASP A 139 -3.00 -28.17 6.85
C ASP A 139 -2.77 -29.28 7.90
N GLY A 140 -2.67 -28.90 9.17
CA GLY A 140 -2.46 -29.83 10.28
C GLY A 140 -0.99 -30.08 10.65
N GLU A 141 -0.04 -29.47 9.92
CA GLU A 141 1.40 -29.71 10.13
C GLU A 141 2.02 -28.71 11.12
N GLU A 142 2.67 -29.21 12.17
CA GLU A 142 3.39 -28.40 13.17
C GLU A 142 4.78 -27.98 12.68
N ARG A 143 4.87 -26.88 11.95
CA ARG A 143 6.14 -26.41 11.39
C ARG A 143 6.97 -25.59 12.36
N ILE A 144 6.34 -24.75 13.19
CA ILE A 144 7.03 -23.81 14.09
C ILE A 144 7.97 -24.53 15.03
N ARG A 145 7.60 -25.70 15.53
CA ARG A 145 8.42 -26.49 16.46
C ARG A 145 9.81 -26.84 15.91
N TYR A 146 9.90 -27.10 14.62
CA TYR A 146 11.12 -27.63 14.01
C TYR A 146 11.87 -26.64 13.11
N VAL A 147 11.31 -25.48 12.87
CA VAL A 147 11.85 -24.55 11.85
C VAL A 147 13.22 -24.02 12.23
N LEU A 148 13.44 -23.58 13.48
CA LEU A 148 14.75 -23.09 13.94
C LEU A 148 15.80 -24.21 13.98
N LYS A 149 15.45 -25.41 14.43
CA LYS A 149 16.34 -26.57 14.35
C LYS A 149 16.72 -26.89 12.92
N LYS A 150 15.74 -26.98 12.04
CA LYS A 150 15.94 -27.43 10.65
C LYS A 150 16.73 -26.44 9.79
N TYR A 151 16.47 -25.14 9.94
CA TYR A 151 17.01 -24.13 9.05
C TYR A 151 18.11 -23.27 9.69
N MET A 152 18.16 -23.18 11.00
CA MET A 152 19.12 -22.37 11.72
C MET A 152 20.10 -23.17 12.59
N GLY A 153 19.90 -24.50 12.69
CA GLY A 153 20.76 -25.37 13.51
C GLY A 153 20.61 -25.12 15.02
N ALA A 154 19.50 -24.56 15.45
CA ALA A 154 19.23 -24.35 16.88
C ALA A 154 18.94 -25.66 17.60
N ASP A 155 19.12 -25.67 18.94
CA ASP A 155 18.82 -26.81 19.77
C ASP A 155 17.33 -27.18 19.70
N ASP A 156 17.05 -28.50 19.76
CA ASP A 156 15.69 -29.01 19.84
C ASP A 156 15.24 -28.97 21.31
N SER A 157 14.77 -27.81 21.74
CA SER A 157 14.30 -27.59 23.10
C SER A 157 12.95 -26.91 23.14
N ASP A 158 12.20 -27.13 24.22
CA ASP A 158 10.92 -26.44 24.42
C ASP A 158 11.10 -24.93 24.52
N TYR A 159 12.23 -24.46 25.06
CA TYR A 159 12.56 -23.04 25.11
C TYR A 159 12.64 -22.42 23.70
N VAL A 160 13.41 -23.02 22.80
CA VAL A 160 13.56 -22.53 21.41
C VAL A 160 12.22 -22.50 20.67
N TYR A 161 11.40 -23.53 20.88
CA TYR A 161 10.05 -23.59 20.32
C TYR A 161 9.15 -22.48 20.86
N GLU A 162 9.06 -22.32 22.18
CA GLU A 162 8.15 -21.35 22.80
C GLU A 162 8.56 -19.91 22.45
N VAL A 163 9.87 -19.60 22.38
CA VAL A 163 10.36 -18.28 21.99
C VAL A 163 9.94 -17.93 20.56
N LEU A 164 10.13 -18.84 19.60
CA LEU A 164 9.71 -18.57 18.23
C LEU A 164 8.19 -18.47 18.11
N LYS A 165 7.46 -19.37 18.75
CA LYS A 165 6.00 -19.37 18.76
C LYS A 165 5.47 -18.05 19.35
N HIS A 166 6.04 -17.57 20.45
CA HIS A 166 5.66 -16.30 21.06
C HIS A 166 5.89 -15.14 20.11
N PHE A 167 7.07 -15.04 19.52
CA PHE A 167 7.37 -14.01 18.50
C PHE A 167 6.37 -14.03 17.33
N MET A 168 6.05 -15.22 16.78
CA MET A 168 5.10 -15.35 15.70
C MET A 168 3.68 -14.94 16.12
N MET A 169 3.27 -15.30 17.34
CA MET A 169 1.97 -14.89 17.88
C MET A 169 1.89 -13.37 18.06
N GLU A 170 2.93 -12.72 18.59
CA GLU A 170 2.98 -11.26 18.73
C GLU A 170 2.95 -10.57 17.36
N ALA A 171 3.71 -11.08 16.38
CA ALA A 171 3.67 -10.58 15.02
C ALA A 171 2.26 -10.62 14.41
N LEU A 172 1.51 -11.69 14.63
CA LEU A 172 0.11 -11.82 14.22
C LEU A 172 -0.81 -10.88 14.99
N LEU A 173 -0.67 -10.85 16.33
CA LEU A 173 -1.51 -10.01 17.19
C LEU A 173 -1.39 -8.52 16.83
N ARG A 174 -0.19 -8.03 16.53
CA ARG A 174 0.03 -6.64 16.14
C ARG A 174 -0.62 -6.27 14.80
N VAL A 175 -0.80 -7.24 13.92
CA VAL A 175 -1.50 -7.05 12.64
C VAL A 175 -3.01 -6.96 12.83
N PHE A 176 -3.59 -7.89 13.63
CA PHE A 176 -5.04 -7.93 13.86
C PHE A 176 -5.52 -6.94 14.94
N TYR A 177 -4.65 -6.60 15.89
CA TYR A 177 -4.95 -5.70 17.01
C TYR A 177 -3.86 -4.61 17.12
N PRO A 178 -3.87 -3.60 16.22
CA PRO A 178 -2.89 -2.53 16.25
C PRO A 178 -2.84 -1.82 17.61
N GLY A 179 -1.63 -1.61 18.12
CA GLY A 179 -1.41 -0.99 19.42
C GLY A 179 -1.32 -1.99 20.59
N ILE A 180 -1.47 -3.29 20.34
CA ILE A 180 -1.19 -4.30 21.38
C ILE A 180 0.27 -4.21 21.81
N LYS A 181 0.49 -4.36 23.12
CA LYS A 181 1.84 -4.34 23.70
C LYS A 181 2.57 -5.64 23.38
N ALA A 182 3.82 -5.51 22.94
CA ALA A 182 4.77 -6.60 22.75
C ALA A 182 6.08 -6.15 23.39
N ASP A 183 6.51 -6.84 24.43
CA ASP A 183 7.66 -6.46 25.25
C ASP A 183 8.92 -7.24 24.91
N GLU A 184 8.77 -8.34 24.18
CA GLU A 184 9.86 -9.23 23.85
C GLU A 184 10.38 -9.02 22.44
N MET A 185 11.65 -9.33 22.25
CA MET A 185 12.30 -9.30 20.95
C MET A 185 13.04 -10.63 20.72
N LEU A 186 12.76 -11.27 19.58
CA LEU A 186 13.49 -12.47 19.18
C LEU A 186 14.92 -12.12 18.76
N CYS A 187 15.92 -12.64 19.48
CA CYS A 187 17.33 -12.47 19.15
C CYS A 187 17.92 -13.80 18.64
N LEU A 188 18.43 -13.80 17.39
CA LEU A 188 19.19 -14.90 16.83
C LEU A 188 20.68 -14.67 16.99
N VAL A 189 21.36 -15.50 17.77
CA VAL A 189 22.82 -15.42 18.01
C VAL A 189 23.50 -16.54 17.22
N GLY A 190 24.58 -16.20 16.50
CA GLY A 190 25.32 -17.17 15.71
C GLY A 190 26.35 -16.50 14.80
N GLN A 191 27.14 -17.31 14.11
CA GLN A 191 28.21 -16.85 13.23
C GLN A 191 27.69 -15.94 12.12
N GLN A 192 28.56 -15.08 11.62
CA GLN A 192 28.28 -14.26 10.42
C GLN A 192 28.03 -15.19 9.22
N GLY A 193 27.06 -14.85 8.38
CA GLY A 193 26.70 -15.68 7.23
C GLY A 193 25.80 -16.88 7.54
N ALA A 194 25.38 -17.10 8.79
CA ALA A 194 24.49 -18.20 9.16
C ALA A 194 23.02 -18.08 8.67
N GLY A 195 22.71 -17.05 7.90
CA GLY A 195 21.38 -16.87 7.31
C GLY A 195 20.32 -16.27 8.24
N LYS A 196 20.73 -15.62 9.35
CA LYS A 196 19.79 -15.04 10.34
C LYS A 196 18.84 -14.01 9.73
N SER A 197 19.37 -13.02 8.99
CA SER A 197 18.55 -12.00 8.31
C SER A 197 17.69 -12.60 7.19
N THR A 198 18.22 -13.60 6.49
CA THR A 198 17.47 -14.36 5.48
C THR A 198 16.27 -15.07 6.10
N PHE A 199 16.42 -15.62 7.31
CA PHE A 199 15.33 -16.24 8.04
C PHE A 199 14.20 -15.24 8.35
N PHE A 200 14.52 -14.06 8.90
CA PHE A 200 13.51 -13.03 9.18
C PHE A 200 12.84 -12.52 7.91
N ARG A 201 13.60 -12.37 6.82
CA ARG A 201 13.05 -11.99 5.52
C ARG A 201 12.04 -13.03 4.99
N PHE A 202 12.31 -14.32 5.14
CA PHE A 202 11.34 -15.35 4.79
C PHE A 202 10.10 -15.34 5.68
N LEU A 203 10.24 -15.05 6.98
CA LEU A 203 9.10 -14.91 7.88
C LEU A 203 8.17 -13.76 7.51
N SER A 204 8.68 -12.70 6.89
CA SER A 204 7.88 -11.57 6.42
C SER A 204 7.03 -11.88 5.18
N LEU A 205 7.25 -13.02 4.52
CA LEU A 205 6.55 -13.54 3.33
C LEU A 205 6.80 -12.75 2.04
N LYS A 206 6.95 -11.43 2.10
CA LYS A 206 7.25 -10.57 0.96
C LYS A 206 8.39 -9.63 1.32
N ASP A 207 9.28 -9.37 0.37
CA ASP A 207 10.43 -8.50 0.60
C ASP A 207 10.02 -7.08 1.03
N ASN A 208 8.94 -6.54 0.49
CA ASN A 208 8.43 -5.21 0.85
C ASN A 208 7.74 -5.16 2.23
N TRP A 209 7.57 -6.29 2.92
CA TRP A 209 7.10 -6.36 4.31
C TRP A 209 8.23 -6.57 5.30
N PHE A 210 9.48 -6.65 4.82
CA PHE A 210 10.69 -6.78 5.63
C PHE A 210 11.53 -5.51 5.57
N SER A 211 12.14 -5.15 6.69
CA SER A 211 13.16 -4.09 6.74
C SER A 211 14.31 -4.52 7.64
N ASP A 212 15.54 -4.28 7.20
CA ASP A 212 16.79 -4.42 7.95
C ASP A 212 17.52 -3.08 8.15
N ASP A 213 16.82 -1.95 7.89
CA ASP A 213 17.38 -0.60 7.95
C ASP A 213 17.13 0.12 9.28
N LEU A 214 16.76 -0.60 10.33
CA LEU A 214 16.56 -0.03 11.66
C LEU A 214 17.90 0.02 12.41
N ARG A 215 18.54 1.20 12.42
CA ARG A 215 19.88 1.39 13.01
C ARG A 215 19.90 2.18 14.32
N ASP A 216 18.98 3.11 14.49
CA ASP A 216 18.92 4.00 15.66
C ASP A 216 17.49 4.24 16.10
N LEU A 217 17.18 3.82 17.33
CA LEU A 217 15.85 4.01 17.94
C LEU A 217 15.62 5.44 18.44
N GLY A 218 16.67 6.27 18.52
CA GLY A 218 16.58 7.65 18.99
C GLY A 218 16.17 8.66 17.90
N ASP A 219 16.20 8.27 16.63
CA ASP A 219 15.84 9.16 15.52
C ASP A 219 14.32 9.28 15.41
N LYS A 220 13.83 10.52 15.29
CA LYS A 220 12.39 10.79 15.00
C LYS A 220 11.91 10.16 13.69
N LYS A 221 12.83 9.85 12.78
CA LYS A 221 12.55 9.19 11.49
C LYS A 221 12.32 7.68 11.60
N VAL A 222 12.55 7.07 12.77
CA VAL A 222 12.30 5.64 12.99
C VAL A 222 10.90 5.24 12.59
N PHE A 223 9.88 6.05 12.97
CA PHE A 223 8.50 5.76 12.62
C PHE A 223 8.23 5.80 11.12
N GLU A 224 8.98 6.59 10.37
CA GLU A 224 8.89 6.62 8.89
C GLU A 224 9.56 5.40 8.26
N SER A 225 10.71 4.96 8.80
CA SER A 225 11.46 3.83 8.27
C SER A 225 10.82 2.47 8.55
N ILE A 226 10.04 2.34 9.63
CA ILE A 226 9.31 1.10 9.95
C ILE A 226 7.94 0.99 9.29
N ARG A 227 7.42 2.11 8.75
CA ARG A 227 6.11 2.14 8.10
C ARG A 227 6.10 1.25 6.86
N GLY A 228 5.06 0.42 6.73
CA GLY A 228 4.92 -0.50 5.61
C GLY A 228 5.60 -1.85 5.79
N HIS A 229 6.29 -2.06 6.92
CA HIS A 229 6.98 -3.32 7.21
C HIS A 229 6.30 -4.08 8.34
N TRP A 230 6.28 -5.40 8.22
CA TRP A 230 5.72 -6.32 9.21
C TRP A 230 6.79 -6.88 10.15
N ILE A 231 7.88 -7.38 9.57
CA ILE A 231 9.03 -7.87 10.30
C ILE A 231 10.19 -6.90 10.08
N ILE A 232 10.75 -6.43 11.18
CA ILE A 232 11.83 -5.45 11.17
C ILE A 232 13.01 -6.04 11.92
N GLU A 233 14.16 -6.11 11.28
CA GLU A 233 15.41 -6.57 11.86
C GLU A 233 16.26 -5.37 12.31
N MET A 234 16.76 -5.45 13.52
CA MET A 234 17.86 -4.60 13.99
C MET A 234 19.15 -5.42 13.86
N SER A 235 19.87 -5.24 12.76
CA SER A 235 20.98 -6.10 12.36
C SER A 235 22.24 -5.94 13.20
N GLU A 236 22.46 -4.80 13.85
CA GLU A 236 23.61 -4.56 14.72
C GLU A 236 23.12 -3.88 16.01
N MET A 237 22.73 -4.69 17.00
CA MET A 237 22.59 -4.16 18.35
C MET A 237 23.98 -3.82 18.87
N ILE A 238 24.43 -2.60 18.65
CA ILE A 238 25.52 -2.04 19.45
C ILE A 238 24.94 -1.94 20.86
N ALA A 239 25.35 -2.88 21.72
CA ALA A 239 25.00 -2.82 23.12
C ALA A 239 25.43 -1.45 23.62
N ALA A 240 24.47 -0.54 23.82
CA ALA A 240 24.65 0.61 24.67
C ALA A 240 24.76 0.05 26.09
N ILE A 241 26.00 -0.26 26.49
CA ILE A 241 26.39 -0.57 27.86
C ILE A 241 26.59 0.76 28.58
#